data_0eef5564006b5cbf29e93a4144302c14
#
_entry.id   0eef5564006b5cbf29e93a4144302c14
#
_cell.length_a   1.000
_cell.length_b   1.000
_cell.length_c   1.000
_cell.angle_alpha   90.00
_cell.angle_beta   90.00
_cell.angle_gamma   90.00
#
_symmetry.space_group_name_H-M   'P 1'
#
loop_
_entity.id
_entity.type
_entity.pdbx_description
1 polymer ?
#
loop_
_entity_poly.entity_id
_entity_poly.type
_entity_poly.pdbx_seq_one_letter_code
_entity_poly.pdbx_strand_id
1 'polypeptide(L)'
;MSLHFIFGRAGTGKTTRCCREIQDYLKKTPGGRAYLLVPDQGTYTAEYLLAKSFPGAGFIDVTVCGFSRLAYRVFQELHSPVADALSPLGQQIILRRLLDAHKDELQVILRAASQPHFSEKLTAFFHQLDMFLVTEDDLLAASQREGETPLGKKLADLSLLYKAYHDYLRMHFAYEGSLFDLLAREIPKSEKLRGSHIWIDGFNGMAPQKIRIVSALVHTAEEVTMTLQMDSPEEAAENPNFARPYQLYSQLQGAIRHSSSIVLTEEKRFRTSDLSLMARHFFERHARPRPEDGRAKEGLHLITAESPKEEVDLISRTITSLVRDKGLRYRDILVLSRTPENYSDLFTRSFATYGIPSFIDEKHPMNNHPLVMLTSFLLQFLAKETGRRNAGWQRLTLFRLLKTSLLPEFSQEEIDRLENYVLSRRIRPWQWHDSWEQRSCRDLDETPPPLSEAELAERRRVNEWRTRLTSLLDPLSEAWRSAVSAKDRAAILYRFLLSEKVPHTLSAWDETAFEKTGLRPHLQVWKKVLGLLDEIVHVAGDEAMTAEDF
;
A
#
# COMPACT_ATOMS: atom_id res chain seq x y z
N MET A 1 -2.46 -17.57 -33.53
CA MET A 1 -2.59 -17.26 -32.10
C MET A 1 -2.05 -18.44 -31.33
N SER A 2 -0.87 -18.32 -30.77
CA SER A 2 -0.17 -19.40 -30.09
C SER A 2 0.36 -18.96 -28.74
N LEU A 3 0.25 -19.83 -27.74
CA LEU A 3 0.89 -19.66 -26.45
C LEU A 3 2.10 -20.57 -26.37
N HIS A 4 3.28 -20.01 -26.14
CA HIS A 4 4.53 -20.74 -25.98
C HIS A 4 4.95 -20.75 -24.52
N PHE A 5 5.17 -21.94 -23.97
CA PHE A 5 5.68 -22.08 -22.60
C PHE A 5 7.18 -22.35 -22.60
N ILE A 6 7.87 -21.66 -21.69
CA ILE A 6 9.28 -21.91 -21.38
C ILE A 6 9.35 -22.41 -19.92
N PHE A 7 9.57 -23.71 -19.76
CA PHE A 7 9.75 -24.32 -18.45
C PHE A 7 11.23 -24.35 -18.05
N GLY A 8 11.49 -24.36 -16.78
CA GLY A 8 12.81 -24.57 -16.22
C GLY A 8 12.89 -24.14 -14.77
N ARG A 9 13.78 -24.77 -14.01
CA ARG A 9 14.05 -24.41 -12.62
C ARG A 9 14.69 -23.03 -12.49
N ALA A 10 14.87 -22.56 -11.25
CA ALA A 10 15.64 -21.34 -11.00
C ALA A 10 17.05 -21.46 -11.59
N GLY A 11 17.54 -20.41 -12.25
CA GLY A 11 18.90 -20.38 -12.79
C GLY A 11 19.09 -21.01 -14.17
N THR A 12 18.07 -21.56 -14.81
CA THR A 12 18.18 -22.13 -16.18
C THR A 12 18.19 -21.10 -17.30
N GLY A 13 18.01 -19.81 -17.00
CA GLY A 13 18.14 -18.73 -17.99
C GLY A 13 16.84 -18.35 -18.71
N LYS A 14 15.67 -18.64 -18.16
CA LYS A 14 14.36 -18.28 -18.72
C LYS A 14 14.26 -16.80 -19.10
N THR A 15 14.47 -15.89 -18.14
CA THR A 15 14.46 -14.44 -18.35
C THR A 15 15.47 -13.99 -19.40
N THR A 16 16.69 -14.56 -19.39
CA THR A 16 17.72 -14.25 -20.38
C THR A 16 17.28 -14.68 -21.78
N ARG A 17 16.54 -15.79 -21.87
CA ARG A 17 15.97 -16.25 -23.14
C ARG A 17 14.90 -15.29 -23.63
N CYS A 18 13.96 -14.87 -22.77
CA CYS A 18 12.97 -13.83 -23.14
C CYS A 18 13.65 -12.57 -23.69
N CYS A 19 14.69 -12.06 -23.00
CA CYS A 19 15.42 -10.90 -23.47
C CYS A 19 16.05 -11.09 -24.86
N ARG A 20 16.59 -12.28 -25.16
CA ARG A 20 17.15 -12.61 -26.48
C ARG A 20 16.05 -12.70 -27.54
N GLU A 21 14.95 -13.38 -27.25
CA GLU A 21 13.81 -13.51 -28.16
C GLU A 21 13.22 -12.14 -28.51
N ILE A 22 13.10 -11.23 -27.52
CA ILE A 22 12.68 -9.83 -27.74
C ILE A 22 13.65 -9.13 -28.68
N GLN A 23 14.95 -9.27 -28.47
CA GLN A 23 15.96 -8.68 -29.35
C GLN A 23 15.87 -9.21 -30.79
N ASP A 24 15.74 -10.53 -30.92
CA ASP A 24 15.70 -11.18 -32.23
C ASP A 24 14.41 -10.81 -32.99
N TYR A 25 13.29 -10.67 -32.26
CA TYR A 25 12.04 -10.19 -32.81
C TYR A 25 12.18 -8.76 -33.36
N LEU A 26 12.69 -7.83 -32.57
CA LEU A 26 12.83 -6.42 -32.98
C LEU A 26 13.85 -6.23 -34.11
N LYS A 27 14.88 -7.08 -34.19
CA LYS A 27 15.82 -7.07 -35.35
C LYS A 27 15.16 -7.55 -36.65
N LYS A 28 14.26 -8.55 -36.54
CA LYS A 28 13.56 -9.12 -37.69
C LYS A 28 12.38 -8.26 -38.14
N THR A 29 11.77 -7.56 -37.22
CA THR A 29 10.55 -6.76 -37.43
C THR A 29 10.77 -5.33 -36.95
N PRO A 30 11.44 -4.47 -37.77
CA PRO A 30 11.61 -3.06 -37.41
C PRO A 30 10.24 -2.37 -37.23
N GLY A 31 10.06 -1.68 -36.10
CA GLY A 31 8.78 -1.08 -35.72
C GLY A 31 7.77 -2.06 -35.12
N GLY A 32 8.17 -3.32 -34.92
CA GLY A 32 7.39 -4.31 -34.16
C GLY A 32 7.21 -3.90 -32.71
N ARG A 33 6.09 -4.26 -32.10
CA ARG A 33 5.78 -3.93 -30.71
C ARG A 33 5.98 -5.15 -29.83
N ALA A 34 6.83 -5.00 -28.82
CA ALA A 34 7.13 -6.03 -27.83
C ALA A 34 6.66 -5.60 -26.44
N TYR A 35 6.04 -6.51 -25.71
CA TYR A 35 5.65 -6.33 -24.32
C TYR A 35 6.32 -7.38 -23.45
N LEU A 36 6.93 -6.94 -22.34
CA LEU A 36 7.44 -7.82 -21.30
C LEU A 36 6.63 -7.59 -20.04
N LEU A 37 5.71 -8.51 -19.74
CA LEU A 37 4.87 -8.47 -18.55
C LEU A 37 5.56 -9.21 -17.40
N VAL A 38 5.77 -8.50 -16.29
CA VAL A 38 6.41 -9.00 -15.08
C VAL A 38 5.60 -8.59 -13.85
N PRO A 39 5.79 -9.22 -12.68
CA PRO A 39 5.25 -8.70 -11.43
C PRO A 39 5.66 -7.24 -11.20
N ASP A 40 4.76 -6.43 -10.65
CA ASP A 40 4.98 -4.97 -10.50
C ASP A 40 6.29 -4.63 -9.78
N GLN A 41 6.68 -5.42 -8.77
CA GLN A 41 7.94 -5.28 -8.04
C GLN A 41 9.18 -5.67 -8.88
N GLY A 42 9.01 -6.43 -9.95
CA GLY A 42 10.07 -6.91 -10.83
C GLY A 42 10.37 -6.00 -12.02
N THR A 43 9.60 -4.93 -12.25
CA THR A 43 9.68 -4.10 -13.46
C THR A 43 11.06 -3.47 -13.64
N TYR A 44 11.60 -2.85 -12.60
CA TYR A 44 12.94 -2.24 -12.66
C TYR A 44 14.04 -3.25 -13.00
N THR A 45 14.01 -4.42 -12.35
CA THR A 45 15.01 -5.47 -12.61
C THR A 45 14.89 -6.01 -14.04
N ALA A 46 13.68 -6.18 -14.55
CA ALA A 46 13.42 -6.63 -15.91
C ALA A 46 13.88 -5.59 -16.95
N GLU A 47 13.58 -4.29 -16.73
CA GLU A 47 14.07 -3.19 -17.57
C GLU A 47 15.59 -3.12 -17.59
N TYR A 48 16.23 -3.26 -16.41
CA TYR A 48 17.69 -3.26 -16.30
C TYR A 48 18.34 -4.43 -17.05
N LEU A 49 17.80 -5.64 -16.89
CA LEU A 49 18.31 -6.82 -17.59
C LEU A 49 18.11 -6.71 -19.10
N LEU A 50 16.96 -6.21 -19.51
CA LEU A 50 16.67 -5.97 -20.92
C LEU A 50 17.62 -4.91 -21.51
N ALA A 51 17.78 -3.77 -20.84
CA ALA A 51 18.70 -2.71 -21.27
C ALA A 51 20.15 -3.20 -21.41
N LYS A 52 20.58 -4.03 -20.44
CA LYS A 52 21.91 -4.66 -20.49
C LYS A 52 22.08 -5.62 -21.66
N SER A 53 21.00 -6.18 -22.17
CA SER A 53 21.01 -7.07 -23.33
C SER A 53 21.09 -6.32 -24.68
N PHE A 54 20.83 -4.99 -24.71
CA PHE A 54 20.92 -4.12 -25.89
C PHE A 54 22.17 -3.22 -25.83
N PRO A 55 23.37 -3.73 -26.14
CA PRO A 55 24.59 -2.92 -26.01
C PRO A 55 24.57 -1.74 -26.99
N GLY A 56 24.64 -0.53 -26.46
CA GLY A 56 24.94 0.70 -27.20
C GLY A 56 23.76 1.52 -27.72
N ALA A 57 22.56 0.99 -27.86
CA ALA A 57 21.44 1.71 -28.49
C ALA A 57 20.20 1.95 -27.61
N GLY A 58 20.09 1.30 -26.44
CA GLY A 58 18.83 1.31 -25.69
C GLY A 58 17.70 0.61 -26.47
N PHE A 59 16.47 0.73 -25.98
CA PHE A 59 15.28 0.21 -26.65
C PHE A 59 14.12 1.19 -26.49
N ILE A 60 13.32 1.35 -27.53
CA ILE A 60 12.12 2.22 -27.55
C ILE A 60 10.86 1.37 -27.76
N ASP A 61 10.96 0.31 -28.56
CA ASP A 61 9.83 -0.49 -29.03
C ASP A 61 9.42 -1.61 -28.06
N VAL A 62 10.00 -1.65 -26.86
CA VAL A 62 9.63 -2.60 -25.79
C VAL A 62 8.97 -1.89 -24.63
N THR A 63 7.83 -2.42 -24.23
CA THR A 63 7.15 -1.99 -23.00
C THR A 63 7.33 -3.03 -21.90
N VAL A 64 8.02 -2.66 -20.83
CA VAL A 64 8.10 -3.48 -19.60
C VAL A 64 7.09 -2.97 -18.59
N CYS A 65 6.16 -3.82 -18.14
CA CYS A 65 5.13 -3.40 -17.20
C CYS A 65 4.47 -4.59 -16.47
N GLY A 66 3.74 -4.29 -15.38
CA GLY A 66 2.79 -5.23 -14.77
C GLY A 66 1.40 -5.08 -15.39
N PHE A 67 0.47 -5.94 -14.95
CA PHE A 67 -0.91 -5.91 -15.45
C PHE A 67 -1.64 -4.60 -15.18
N SER A 68 -1.41 -3.97 -14.02
CA SER A 68 -2.03 -2.68 -13.70
C SER A 68 -1.61 -1.59 -14.68
N ARG A 69 -0.33 -1.52 -15.01
CA ARG A 69 0.19 -0.53 -15.96
C ARG A 69 -0.24 -0.82 -17.40
N LEU A 70 -0.39 -2.10 -17.75
CA LEU A 70 -0.99 -2.52 -19.02
C LEU A 70 -2.43 -2.03 -19.13
N ALA A 71 -3.23 -2.17 -18.06
CA ALA A 71 -4.60 -1.70 -18.02
C ALA A 71 -4.70 -0.20 -18.33
N TYR A 72 -3.95 0.64 -17.61
CA TYR A 72 -3.93 2.09 -17.88
C TYR A 72 -3.53 2.43 -19.32
N ARG A 73 -2.58 1.71 -19.92
CA ARG A 73 -2.16 1.94 -21.32
C ARG A 73 -3.27 1.59 -22.32
N VAL A 74 -3.97 0.47 -22.11
CA VAL A 74 -5.09 0.05 -22.96
C VAL A 74 -6.25 1.05 -22.84
N PHE A 75 -6.58 1.46 -21.62
CA PHE A 75 -7.66 2.43 -21.39
C PHE A 75 -7.33 3.80 -21.97
N GLN A 76 -6.08 4.24 -21.86
CA GLN A 76 -5.63 5.49 -22.48
C GLN A 76 -5.69 5.42 -24.02
N GLU A 77 -5.33 4.27 -24.61
CA GLU A 77 -5.45 4.05 -26.06
C GLU A 77 -6.90 4.12 -26.52
N LEU A 78 -7.81 3.49 -25.78
CA LEU A 78 -9.22 3.38 -26.17
C LEU A 78 -10.08 4.54 -25.69
N HIS A 79 -9.48 5.54 -25.03
CA HIS A 79 -10.22 6.64 -24.39
C HIS A 79 -11.35 6.13 -23.49
N SER A 80 -11.14 4.98 -22.86
CA SER A 80 -12.12 4.40 -21.95
C SER A 80 -12.30 5.29 -20.71
N PRO A 81 -13.54 5.50 -20.21
CA PRO A 81 -13.84 6.42 -19.11
C PRO A 81 -13.31 5.98 -17.74
N VAL A 82 -12.32 5.12 -17.71
CA VAL A 82 -11.70 4.59 -16.49
C VAL A 82 -10.68 5.56 -15.87
N ALA A 83 -10.61 6.80 -16.36
CA ALA A 83 -9.74 7.83 -15.76
C ALA A 83 -10.00 8.05 -14.26
N ASP A 84 -11.17 7.70 -13.76
CA ASP A 84 -11.61 7.86 -12.38
C ASP A 84 -11.72 6.52 -11.63
N ALA A 85 -10.76 5.62 -11.83
CA ALA A 85 -10.71 4.39 -11.03
C ALA A 85 -10.67 4.75 -9.54
N LEU A 86 -11.72 4.39 -8.82
CA LEU A 86 -11.82 4.59 -7.38
C LEU A 86 -10.60 4.02 -6.66
N SER A 87 -9.97 4.83 -5.84
CA SER A 87 -8.93 4.35 -4.95
C SER A 87 -9.53 3.39 -3.91
N PRO A 88 -8.68 2.60 -3.24
CA PRO A 88 -9.14 1.78 -2.12
C PRO A 88 -9.89 2.57 -1.04
N LEU A 89 -9.58 3.84 -0.85
CA LEU A 89 -10.31 4.71 0.09
C LEU A 89 -11.72 5.04 -0.42
N GLY A 90 -11.87 5.42 -1.68
CA GLY A 90 -13.19 5.69 -2.27
C GLY A 90 -14.11 4.48 -2.19
N GLN A 91 -13.55 3.29 -2.41
CA GLN A 91 -14.28 2.04 -2.22
C GLN A 91 -14.73 1.83 -0.76
N GLN A 92 -13.87 2.16 0.20
CA GLN A 92 -14.21 2.08 1.63
C GLN A 92 -15.33 3.06 2.01
N ILE A 93 -15.29 4.29 1.48
CA ILE A 93 -16.34 5.29 1.70
C ILE A 93 -17.68 4.78 1.16
N ILE A 94 -17.70 4.25 -0.06
CA ILE A 94 -18.92 3.67 -0.65
C ILE A 94 -19.44 2.53 0.21
N LEU A 95 -18.58 1.60 0.61
CA LEU A 95 -18.99 0.46 1.43
C LEU A 95 -19.50 0.90 2.81
N ARG A 96 -18.89 1.92 3.43
CA ARG A 96 -19.39 2.48 4.67
C ARG A 96 -20.83 3.00 4.51
N ARG A 97 -21.10 3.74 3.45
CA ARG A 97 -22.43 4.24 3.13
C ARG A 97 -23.44 3.13 2.86
N LEU A 98 -23.04 2.11 2.12
CA LEU A 98 -23.91 0.95 1.85
C LEU A 98 -24.22 0.16 3.13
N LEU A 99 -23.27 0.04 4.05
CA LEU A 99 -23.51 -0.55 5.37
C LEU A 99 -24.55 0.24 6.17
N ASP A 100 -24.49 1.57 6.13
CA ASP A 100 -25.45 2.43 6.82
C ASP A 100 -26.83 2.41 6.12
N ALA A 101 -26.87 2.37 4.80
CA ALA A 101 -28.10 2.31 4.01
C ALA A 101 -28.87 0.97 4.20
N HIS A 102 -28.14 -0.14 4.32
CA HIS A 102 -28.73 -1.48 4.47
C HIS A 102 -28.74 -2.00 5.92
N LYS A 103 -28.49 -1.13 6.91
CA LYS A 103 -28.36 -1.54 8.32
C LYS A 103 -29.51 -2.38 8.85
N ASP A 104 -30.75 -2.10 8.41
CA ASP A 104 -31.96 -2.77 8.86
C ASP A 104 -32.18 -4.13 8.20
N GLU A 105 -31.47 -4.43 7.11
CA GLU A 105 -31.50 -5.70 6.37
C GLU A 105 -30.39 -6.66 6.84
N LEU A 106 -29.34 -6.16 7.49
CA LEU A 106 -28.20 -6.96 7.93
C LEU A 106 -28.49 -7.70 9.24
N GLN A 107 -28.23 -9.01 9.25
CA GLN A 107 -28.50 -9.89 10.39
C GLN A 107 -27.30 -10.06 11.34
N VAL A 108 -26.11 -10.23 10.79
CA VAL A 108 -24.90 -10.59 11.55
C VAL A 108 -23.83 -9.50 11.44
N ILE A 109 -23.62 -8.96 10.26
CA ILE A 109 -22.54 -8.00 9.96
C ILE A 109 -22.76 -6.65 10.64
N LEU A 110 -23.99 -6.27 10.97
CA LEU A 110 -24.34 -5.00 11.59
C LEU A 110 -23.50 -4.70 12.85
N ARG A 111 -23.27 -5.71 13.71
CA ARG A 111 -22.45 -5.54 14.91
C ARG A 111 -20.98 -5.22 14.62
N ALA A 112 -20.46 -5.70 13.51
CA ALA A 112 -19.10 -5.45 13.07
C ALA A 112 -18.98 -4.15 12.26
N ALA A 113 -20.06 -3.71 11.62
CA ALA A 113 -20.10 -2.53 10.76
C ALA A 113 -19.72 -1.23 11.50
N SER A 114 -20.02 -1.14 12.80
CA SER A 114 -19.64 0.00 13.64
C SER A 114 -18.16 0.01 14.08
N GLN A 115 -17.43 -1.09 13.83
CA GLN A 115 -16.02 -1.17 14.23
C GLN A 115 -15.13 -0.36 13.27
N PRO A 116 -14.14 0.39 13.81
CA PRO A 116 -13.11 0.99 12.98
C PRO A 116 -12.46 -0.06 12.07
N HIS A 117 -12.10 0.32 10.85
CA HIS A 117 -11.45 -0.55 9.85
C HIS A 117 -12.31 -1.72 9.32
N PHE A 118 -13.61 -1.80 9.65
CA PHE A 118 -14.45 -2.87 9.11
C PHE A 118 -14.66 -2.70 7.59
N SER A 119 -14.92 -1.47 7.12
CA SER A 119 -15.04 -1.17 5.69
C SER A 119 -13.77 -1.48 4.91
N GLU A 120 -12.58 -1.24 5.50
CA GLU A 120 -11.29 -1.63 4.93
C GLU A 120 -11.19 -3.16 4.72
N LYS A 121 -11.54 -3.94 5.74
CA LYS A 121 -11.55 -5.41 5.65
C LYS A 121 -12.58 -5.92 4.65
N LEU A 122 -13.74 -5.29 4.58
CA LEU A 122 -14.78 -5.64 3.63
C LEU A 122 -14.36 -5.34 2.20
N THR A 123 -13.74 -4.18 1.95
CA THR A 123 -13.15 -3.83 0.65
C THR A 123 -12.10 -4.86 0.21
N ALA A 124 -11.18 -5.20 1.12
CA ALA A 124 -10.16 -6.21 0.84
C ALA A 124 -10.77 -7.59 0.53
N PHE A 125 -11.84 -7.96 1.23
CA PHE A 125 -12.57 -9.21 0.99
C PHE A 125 -13.29 -9.19 -0.36
N PHE A 126 -13.99 -8.11 -0.71
CA PHE A 126 -14.66 -7.99 -2.01
C PHE A 126 -13.67 -8.01 -3.16
N HIS A 127 -12.52 -7.36 -2.99
CA HIS A 127 -11.44 -7.46 -3.95
C HIS A 127 -10.93 -8.92 -4.15
N GLN A 128 -10.89 -9.73 -3.07
CA GLN A 128 -10.59 -11.15 -3.20
C GLN A 128 -11.67 -11.91 -3.96
N LEU A 129 -12.95 -11.63 -3.70
CA LEU A 129 -14.04 -12.24 -4.46
C LEU A 129 -13.91 -11.93 -5.96
N ASP A 130 -13.66 -10.67 -6.31
CA ASP A 130 -13.42 -10.25 -7.70
C ASP A 130 -12.22 -10.99 -8.32
N MET A 131 -11.10 -11.08 -7.60
CA MET A 131 -9.90 -11.78 -8.08
C MET A 131 -10.17 -13.26 -8.41
N PHE A 132 -11.03 -13.90 -7.60
CA PHE A 132 -11.39 -15.31 -7.77
C PHE A 132 -12.65 -15.51 -8.59
N LEU A 133 -13.24 -14.43 -9.13
CA LEU A 133 -14.43 -14.44 -9.98
C LEU A 133 -15.66 -15.04 -9.28
N VAL A 134 -15.75 -14.84 -7.95
CA VAL A 134 -16.92 -15.22 -7.16
C VAL A 134 -17.99 -14.15 -7.35
N THR A 135 -19.20 -14.58 -7.67
CA THR A 135 -20.34 -13.70 -7.91
C THR A 135 -21.24 -13.57 -6.68
N GLU A 136 -22.15 -12.57 -6.70
CA GLU A 136 -23.19 -12.46 -5.69
C GLU A 136 -24.09 -13.71 -5.62
N ASP A 137 -24.36 -14.35 -6.76
CA ASP A 137 -25.16 -15.58 -6.83
C ASP A 137 -24.43 -16.77 -6.20
N ASP A 138 -23.11 -16.86 -6.34
CA ASP A 138 -22.30 -17.90 -5.67
C ASP A 138 -22.37 -17.75 -4.14
N LEU A 139 -22.30 -16.51 -3.62
CA LEU A 139 -22.44 -16.23 -2.20
C LEU A 139 -23.84 -16.59 -1.71
N LEU A 140 -24.87 -16.24 -2.47
CA LEU A 140 -26.25 -16.55 -2.14
C LEU A 140 -26.49 -18.06 -2.14
N ALA A 141 -26.01 -18.77 -3.15
CA ALA A 141 -26.09 -20.23 -3.21
C ALA A 141 -25.35 -20.92 -2.05
N ALA A 142 -24.20 -20.37 -1.64
CA ALA A 142 -23.48 -20.84 -0.47
C ALA A 142 -24.27 -20.58 0.84
N SER A 143 -24.89 -19.41 0.96
CA SER A 143 -25.76 -19.07 2.09
C SER A 143 -26.94 -20.05 2.22
N GLN A 144 -27.61 -20.35 1.09
CA GLN A 144 -28.73 -21.29 1.07
C GLN A 144 -28.33 -22.71 1.47
N ARG A 145 -27.12 -23.14 1.09
CA ARG A 145 -26.58 -24.46 1.51
C ARG A 145 -26.32 -24.55 3.00
N GLU A 146 -25.84 -23.47 3.61
CA GLU A 146 -25.57 -23.37 5.04
C GLU A 146 -26.85 -23.13 5.88
N GLY A 147 -27.94 -22.68 5.25
CA GLY A 147 -29.23 -22.44 5.89
C GLY A 147 -29.18 -21.40 7.01
N GLU A 148 -29.97 -21.64 8.09
CA GLU A 148 -30.11 -20.70 9.21
C GLU A 148 -28.90 -20.64 10.18
N THR A 149 -27.76 -21.18 9.78
CA THR A 149 -26.54 -21.10 10.59
C THR A 149 -25.99 -19.67 10.63
N PRO A 150 -25.16 -19.32 11.64
CA PRO A 150 -24.48 -18.02 11.67
C PRO A 150 -23.64 -17.75 10.41
N LEU A 151 -23.06 -18.80 9.80
CA LEU A 151 -22.33 -18.71 8.53
C LEU A 151 -23.27 -18.42 7.36
N GLY A 152 -24.40 -19.12 7.26
CA GLY A 152 -25.41 -18.87 6.25
C GLY A 152 -25.93 -17.43 6.26
N LYS A 153 -26.28 -16.92 7.44
CA LYS A 153 -26.71 -15.52 7.62
C LYS A 153 -25.62 -14.50 7.25
N LYS A 154 -24.37 -14.78 7.64
CA LYS A 154 -23.24 -13.94 7.26
C LYS A 154 -23.02 -13.92 5.74
N LEU A 155 -23.16 -15.06 5.06
CA LEU A 155 -23.03 -15.14 3.61
C LEU A 155 -24.18 -14.41 2.89
N ALA A 156 -25.40 -14.42 3.45
CA ALA A 156 -26.52 -13.63 2.95
C ALA A 156 -26.24 -12.13 3.04
N ASP A 157 -25.80 -11.65 4.21
CA ASP A 157 -25.40 -10.25 4.41
C ASP A 157 -24.29 -9.84 3.42
N LEU A 158 -23.28 -10.70 3.20
CA LEU A 158 -22.19 -10.44 2.27
C LEU A 158 -22.68 -10.40 0.81
N SER A 159 -23.58 -11.30 0.41
CA SER A 159 -24.18 -11.30 -0.93
C SER A 159 -24.96 -10.01 -1.20
N LEU A 160 -25.79 -9.57 -0.23
CA LEU A 160 -26.53 -8.32 -0.31
C LEU A 160 -25.60 -7.11 -0.49
N LEU A 161 -24.59 -6.98 0.37
CA LEU A 161 -23.64 -5.87 0.33
C LEU A 161 -22.77 -5.88 -0.95
N TYR A 162 -22.36 -7.07 -1.39
CA TYR A 162 -21.55 -7.24 -2.60
C TYR A 162 -22.33 -6.82 -3.85
N LYS A 163 -23.60 -7.24 -3.93
CA LYS A 163 -24.52 -6.82 -4.99
C LYS A 163 -24.74 -5.30 -4.96
N ALA A 164 -25.09 -4.74 -3.80
CA ALA A 164 -25.31 -3.31 -3.64
C ALA A 164 -24.07 -2.49 -4.04
N TYR A 165 -22.87 -2.99 -3.70
CA TYR A 165 -21.61 -2.37 -4.06
C TYR A 165 -21.38 -2.34 -5.58
N HIS A 166 -21.57 -3.46 -6.26
CA HIS A 166 -21.43 -3.52 -7.72
C HIS A 166 -22.51 -2.70 -8.43
N ASP A 167 -23.76 -2.69 -7.92
CA ASP A 167 -24.84 -1.89 -8.47
C ASP A 167 -24.51 -0.39 -8.34
N TYR A 168 -23.98 0.03 -7.19
CA TYR A 168 -23.54 1.41 -6.98
C TYR A 168 -22.41 1.81 -7.94
N LEU A 169 -21.40 0.95 -8.11
CA LEU A 169 -20.30 1.21 -9.05
C LEU A 169 -20.80 1.34 -10.50
N ARG A 170 -21.71 0.48 -10.92
CA ARG A 170 -22.31 0.55 -12.26
C ARG A 170 -23.07 1.83 -12.52
N MET A 171 -23.83 2.31 -11.53
CA MET A 171 -24.66 3.50 -11.68
C MET A 171 -23.84 4.80 -11.67
N HIS A 172 -22.82 4.90 -10.84
CA HIS A 172 -22.14 6.16 -10.57
C HIS A 172 -20.79 6.32 -11.26
N PHE A 173 -20.12 5.23 -11.61
CA PHE A 173 -18.74 5.25 -12.15
C PHE A 173 -18.61 4.65 -13.55
N ALA A 174 -19.72 4.33 -14.22
CA ALA A 174 -19.76 3.61 -15.52
C ALA A 174 -18.86 2.36 -15.53
N TYR A 175 -18.73 1.71 -14.38
CA TYR A 175 -17.75 0.69 -14.09
C TYR A 175 -18.43 -0.64 -13.75
N GLU A 176 -18.29 -1.60 -14.63
CA GLU A 176 -18.81 -2.96 -14.43
C GLU A 176 -17.68 -3.91 -14.02
N GLY A 177 -17.40 -4.03 -12.74
CA GLY A 177 -16.42 -5.00 -12.23
C GLY A 177 -15.06 -4.38 -11.85
N SER A 178 -14.03 -5.21 -11.67
CA SER A 178 -12.69 -4.75 -11.31
C SER A 178 -11.93 -4.20 -12.53
N LEU A 179 -10.90 -3.39 -12.27
CA LEU A 179 -9.95 -2.89 -13.29
C LEU A 179 -9.49 -3.99 -14.26
N PHE A 180 -9.31 -5.21 -13.77
CA PHE A 180 -8.82 -6.33 -14.54
C PHE A 180 -9.90 -7.03 -15.38
N ASP A 181 -11.17 -7.01 -14.93
CA ASP A 181 -12.28 -7.53 -15.76
C ASP A 181 -12.52 -6.61 -16.95
N LEU A 182 -12.46 -5.31 -16.71
CA LEU A 182 -12.54 -4.33 -17.80
C LEU A 182 -11.35 -4.49 -18.75
N LEU A 183 -10.12 -4.63 -18.23
CA LEU A 183 -8.95 -4.88 -19.06
C LEU A 183 -9.16 -6.11 -19.97
N ALA A 184 -9.63 -7.22 -19.41
CA ALA A 184 -9.87 -8.44 -20.20
C ALA A 184 -10.89 -8.23 -21.34
N ARG A 185 -11.89 -7.37 -21.14
CA ARG A 185 -12.90 -7.00 -22.17
C ARG A 185 -12.35 -6.01 -23.20
N GLU A 186 -11.47 -5.11 -22.80
CA GLU A 186 -10.95 -4.06 -23.67
C GLU A 186 -9.72 -4.52 -24.51
N ILE A 187 -8.95 -5.51 -24.06
CA ILE A 187 -7.80 -6.06 -24.80
C ILE A 187 -8.12 -6.38 -26.26
N PRO A 188 -9.23 -7.06 -26.64
CA PRO A 188 -9.52 -7.36 -28.03
C PRO A 188 -9.72 -6.13 -28.94
N LYS A 189 -10.01 -4.97 -28.35
CA LYS A 189 -10.20 -3.71 -29.08
C LYS A 189 -8.90 -2.94 -29.32
N SER A 190 -7.82 -3.26 -28.57
CA SER A 190 -6.55 -2.56 -28.64
C SER A 190 -5.82 -2.88 -29.95
N GLU A 191 -5.59 -1.85 -30.77
CA GLU A 191 -4.78 -1.97 -31.97
C GLU A 191 -3.29 -2.07 -31.67
N LYS A 192 -2.86 -1.54 -30.52
CA LYS A 192 -1.46 -1.63 -30.09
C LYS A 192 -1.07 -3.03 -29.66
N LEU A 193 -2.02 -3.80 -29.09
CA LEU A 193 -1.79 -5.18 -28.72
C LEU A 193 -1.99 -6.14 -29.91
N ARG A 194 -2.80 -5.78 -30.88
CA ARG A 194 -2.97 -6.57 -32.09
C ARG A 194 -1.66 -6.57 -32.90
N GLY A 195 -1.19 -7.76 -33.24
CA GLY A 195 0.07 -7.94 -33.96
C GLY A 195 1.33 -7.67 -33.12
N SER A 196 1.19 -7.57 -31.80
CA SER A 196 2.34 -7.47 -30.89
C SER A 196 2.80 -8.85 -30.45
N HIS A 197 4.07 -8.95 -30.02
CA HIS A 197 4.60 -10.10 -29.30
C HIS A 197 4.68 -9.80 -27.81
N ILE A 198 4.20 -10.72 -26.98
CA ILE A 198 4.10 -10.54 -25.53
C ILE A 198 4.87 -11.64 -24.80
N TRP A 199 5.78 -11.26 -23.91
CA TRP A 199 6.45 -12.16 -22.99
C TRP A 199 5.93 -11.94 -21.58
N ILE A 200 5.62 -13.03 -20.87
CA ILE A 200 5.14 -13.03 -19.49
C ILE A 200 6.15 -13.79 -18.65
N ASP A 201 6.88 -13.11 -17.77
CA ASP A 201 7.97 -13.69 -17.00
C ASP A 201 7.84 -13.43 -15.49
N GLY A 202 8.29 -14.39 -14.67
CA GLY A 202 8.38 -14.25 -13.23
C GLY A 202 7.10 -14.53 -12.43
N PHE A 203 6.07 -15.09 -13.05
CA PHE A 203 4.85 -15.48 -12.35
C PHE A 203 4.85 -16.97 -12.02
N ASN A 204 4.64 -17.29 -10.74
CA ASN A 204 4.53 -18.68 -10.24
C ASN A 204 3.08 -19.11 -9.96
N GLY A 205 2.11 -18.22 -10.12
CA GLY A 205 0.69 -18.43 -9.96
C GLY A 205 -0.08 -17.16 -10.30
N MET A 206 -1.30 -17.29 -10.70
CA MET A 206 -2.20 -16.18 -11.03
C MET A 206 -3.60 -16.45 -10.50
N ALA A 207 -4.27 -15.39 -10.04
CA ALA A 207 -5.69 -15.45 -9.77
C ALA A 207 -6.49 -15.66 -11.08
N PRO A 208 -7.66 -16.29 -11.03
CA PRO A 208 -8.50 -16.56 -12.21
C PRO A 208 -8.75 -15.33 -13.09
N GLN A 209 -8.91 -14.16 -12.49
CA GLN A 209 -9.07 -12.91 -13.21
C GLN A 209 -7.86 -12.58 -14.11
N LYS A 210 -6.63 -12.77 -13.63
CA LYS A 210 -5.42 -12.58 -14.45
C LYS A 210 -5.30 -13.63 -15.56
N ILE A 211 -5.80 -14.85 -15.33
CA ILE A 211 -5.85 -15.89 -16.36
C ILE A 211 -6.78 -15.48 -17.51
N ARG A 212 -7.92 -14.83 -17.22
CA ARG A 212 -8.79 -14.24 -18.26
C ARG A 212 -8.05 -13.19 -19.09
N ILE A 213 -7.24 -12.34 -18.44
CA ILE A 213 -6.43 -11.34 -19.15
C ILE A 213 -5.43 -12.04 -20.09
N VAL A 214 -4.69 -13.05 -19.58
CA VAL A 214 -3.73 -13.79 -20.42
C VAL A 214 -4.44 -14.47 -21.58
N SER A 215 -5.62 -15.07 -21.35
CA SER A 215 -6.42 -15.64 -22.42
C SER A 215 -6.82 -14.59 -23.48
N ALA A 216 -7.27 -13.40 -23.06
CA ALA A 216 -7.58 -12.31 -23.96
C ALA A 216 -6.34 -11.85 -24.77
N LEU A 217 -5.17 -11.76 -24.12
CA LEU A 217 -3.90 -11.43 -24.78
C LEU A 217 -3.54 -12.46 -25.86
N VAL A 218 -3.67 -13.77 -25.55
CA VAL A 218 -3.38 -14.84 -26.51
C VAL A 218 -4.30 -14.78 -27.74
N HIS A 219 -5.54 -14.31 -27.55
CA HIS A 219 -6.49 -14.16 -28.66
C HIS A 219 -6.30 -12.88 -29.46
N THR A 220 -5.55 -11.91 -28.95
CA THR A 220 -5.37 -10.58 -29.58
C THR A 220 -3.98 -10.39 -30.17
N ALA A 221 -2.95 -10.77 -29.43
CA ALA A 221 -1.56 -10.66 -29.85
C ALA A 221 -1.21 -11.66 -30.95
N GLU A 222 -0.12 -11.43 -31.66
CA GLU A 222 0.40 -12.36 -32.65
C GLU A 222 0.97 -13.60 -31.98
N GLU A 223 1.77 -13.40 -30.92
CA GLU A 223 2.40 -14.46 -30.15
C GLU A 223 2.49 -14.08 -28.68
N VAL A 224 2.24 -15.04 -27.79
CA VAL A 224 2.44 -14.90 -26.35
C VAL A 224 3.38 -15.99 -25.87
N THR A 225 4.48 -15.60 -25.21
CA THR A 225 5.43 -16.52 -24.58
C THR A 225 5.35 -16.37 -23.06
N MET A 226 5.20 -17.49 -22.33
CA MET A 226 5.13 -17.47 -20.88
C MET A 226 6.18 -18.37 -20.24
N THR A 227 6.93 -17.82 -19.27
CA THR A 227 7.87 -18.62 -18.49
C THR A 227 7.24 -19.15 -17.22
N LEU A 228 7.49 -20.41 -16.89
CA LEU A 228 7.08 -21.00 -15.62
C LEU A 228 8.26 -21.71 -14.94
N GLN A 229 8.32 -21.52 -13.62
CA GLN A 229 9.40 -22.11 -12.82
C GLN A 229 9.03 -23.53 -12.37
N MET A 230 9.17 -24.48 -13.27
CA MET A 230 8.92 -25.89 -13.03
C MET A 230 9.74 -26.74 -14.00
N ASP A 231 9.78 -28.03 -13.77
CA ASP A 231 10.29 -29.03 -14.70
C ASP A 231 9.30 -29.26 -15.86
N SER A 232 9.44 -30.38 -16.58
CA SER A 232 8.41 -30.75 -17.55
C SER A 232 7.03 -30.86 -16.86
N PRO A 233 5.92 -30.67 -17.59
CA PRO A 233 4.59 -30.81 -17.01
C PRO A 233 4.36 -32.17 -16.32
N GLU A 234 4.92 -33.24 -16.87
CA GLU A 234 4.80 -34.59 -16.35
C GLU A 234 5.49 -34.73 -14.99
N GLU A 235 6.73 -34.22 -14.86
CA GLU A 235 7.49 -34.23 -13.62
C GLU A 235 6.91 -33.25 -12.59
N ALA A 236 6.40 -32.11 -13.05
CA ALA A 236 5.82 -31.07 -12.20
C ALA A 236 4.49 -31.51 -11.56
N ALA A 237 3.71 -32.36 -12.24
CA ALA A 237 2.44 -32.88 -11.73
C ALA A 237 2.62 -33.69 -10.44
N GLU A 238 3.74 -34.38 -10.31
CA GLU A 238 4.06 -35.25 -9.15
C GLU A 238 4.85 -34.51 -8.05
N ASN A 239 5.36 -33.31 -8.33
CA ASN A 239 6.22 -32.60 -7.41
C ASN A 239 5.47 -31.45 -6.69
N PRO A 240 5.22 -31.54 -5.36
CA PRO A 240 4.48 -30.51 -4.62
C PRO A 240 5.12 -29.11 -4.69
N ASN A 241 6.43 -29.02 -4.95
CA ASN A 241 7.12 -27.73 -5.07
C ASN A 241 6.71 -26.96 -6.32
N PHE A 242 6.20 -27.63 -7.31
CA PHE A 242 5.71 -27.03 -8.55
C PHE A 242 4.18 -26.98 -8.64
N ALA A 243 3.46 -27.28 -7.56
CA ALA A 243 2.00 -27.29 -7.55
C ALA A 243 1.38 -25.98 -8.08
N ARG A 244 1.91 -24.81 -7.67
CA ARG A 244 1.40 -23.52 -8.12
C ARG A 244 1.66 -23.23 -9.60
N PRO A 245 2.90 -23.32 -10.12
CA PRO A 245 3.15 -23.12 -11.55
C PRO A 245 2.49 -24.20 -12.41
N TYR A 246 2.37 -25.45 -11.94
CA TYR A 246 1.66 -26.49 -12.63
C TYR A 246 0.14 -26.23 -12.71
N GLN A 247 -0.47 -25.77 -11.62
CA GLN A 247 -1.88 -25.36 -11.61
C GLN A 247 -2.14 -24.22 -12.61
N LEU A 248 -1.26 -23.21 -12.65
CA LEU A 248 -1.34 -22.12 -13.62
C LEU A 248 -1.24 -22.64 -15.06
N TYR A 249 -0.28 -23.52 -15.32
CA TYR A 249 -0.14 -24.19 -16.63
C TYR A 249 -1.41 -24.94 -17.02
N SER A 250 -1.96 -25.78 -16.13
CA SER A 250 -3.17 -26.58 -16.39
C SER A 250 -4.39 -25.70 -16.66
N GLN A 251 -4.54 -24.59 -15.93
CA GLN A 251 -5.65 -23.65 -16.14
C GLN A 251 -5.54 -22.92 -17.49
N LEU A 252 -4.34 -22.53 -17.89
CA LEU A 252 -4.11 -21.90 -19.19
C LEU A 252 -4.28 -22.89 -20.34
N GLN A 253 -3.81 -24.12 -20.19
CA GLN A 253 -4.02 -25.20 -21.16
C GLN A 253 -5.51 -25.49 -21.37
N GLY A 254 -6.30 -25.49 -20.31
CA GLY A 254 -7.76 -25.68 -20.41
C GLY A 254 -8.47 -24.54 -21.14
N ALA A 255 -7.92 -23.32 -21.08
CA ALA A 255 -8.48 -22.12 -21.72
C ALA A 255 -8.00 -21.90 -23.16
N ILE A 256 -6.84 -22.47 -23.57
CA ILE A 256 -6.18 -22.18 -24.84
C ILE A 256 -5.90 -23.46 -25.61
N ARG A 257 -6.46 -23.58 -26.83
CA ARG A 257 -6.43 -24.82 -27.64
C ARG A 257 -5.07 -25.17 -28.25
N HIS A 258 -4.22 -24.17 -28.50
CA HIS A 258 -2.93 -24.37 -29.18
C HIS A 258 -1.79 -23.80 -28.34
N SER A 259 -0.99 -24.67 -27.78
CA SER A 259 0.23 -24.30 -27.06
C SER A 259 1.39 -25.19 -27.46
N SER A 260 2.59 -24.64 -27.41
CA SER A 260 3.84 -25.37 -27.51
C SER A 260 4.68 -25.14 -26.27
N SER A 261 5.63 -25.99 -26.01
CA SER A 261 6.49 -25.83 -24.85
C SER A 261 7.93 -26.28 -25.10
N ILE A 262 8.84 -25.68 -24.35
CA ILE A 262 10.24 -26.08 -24.27
C ILE A 262 10.65 -26.16 -22.82
N VAL A 263 11.55 -27.08 -22.51
CA VAL A 263 12.12 -27.26 -21.16
C VAL A 263 13.59 -26.88 -21.19
N LEU A 264 13.99 -25.95 -20.31
CA LEU A 264 15.37 -25.55 -20.10
C LEU A 264 15.93 -26.35 -18.92
N THR A 265 16.84 -27.26 -19.21
CA THR A 265 17.45 -28.16 -18.21
C THR A 265 18.83 -27.70 -17.76
N GLU A 266 19.53 -26.88 -18.56
CA GLU A 266 20.89 -26.43 -18.29
C GLU A 266 20.93 -25.36 -17.19
N GLU A 267 21.66 -25.61 -16.13
CA GLU A 267 21.91 -24.63 -15.07
C GLU A 267 22.99 -23.63 -15.47
N LYS A 268 22.64 -22.33 -15.44
CA LYS A 268 23.54 -21.24 -15.84
C LYS A 268 23.94 -20.30 -14.73
N ARG A 269 23.24 -20.36 -13.58
CA ARG A 269 23.42 -19.39 -12.49
C ARG A 269 24.39 -19.91 -11.42
N PHE A 270 24.28 -21.17 -11.03
CA PHE A 270 24.98 -21.68 -9.87
C PHE A 270 26.45 -21.97 -10.18
N ARG A 271 27.35 -21.34 -9.41
CA ARG A 271 28.80 -21.49 -9.56
C ARG A 271 29.38 -22.56 -8.65
N THR A 272 28.64 -22.95 -7.60
CA THR A 272 29.06 -23.95 -6.63
C THR A 272 28.17 -25.19 -6.68
N SER A 273 28.72 -26.34 -6.37
CA SER A 273 27.97 -27.61 -6.33
C SER A 273 26.90 -27.63 -5.24
N ASP A 274 27.14 -26.95 -4.12
CA ASP A 274 26.17 -26.85 -3.01
C ASP A 274 24.89 -26.12 -3.42
N LEU A 275 25.02 -24.99 -4.12
CA LEU A 275 23.86 -24.23 -4.60
C LEU A 275 23.08 -24.99 -5.67
N SER A 276 23.78 -25.72 -6.54
CA SER A 276 23.14 -26.59 -7.54
C SER A 276 22.38 -27.73 -6.86
N LEU A 277 22.99 -28.39 -5.88
CA LEU A 277 22.35 -29.44 -5.09
C LEU A 277 21.09 -28.93 -4.38
N MET A 278 21.19 -27.77 -3.72
CA MET A 278 20.03 -27.14 -3.08
C MET A 278 18.90 -26.83 -4.08
N ALA A 279 19.22 -26.24 -5.21
CA ALA A 279 18.21 -25.90 -6.21
C ALA A 279 17.45 -27.11 -6.74
N ARG A 280 18.11 -28.25 -6.81
CA ARG A 280 17.51 -29.52 -7.29
C ARG A 280 16.77 -30.29 -6.21
N HIS A 281 17.30 -30.35 -4.98
CA HIS A 281 16.94 -31.38 -3.99
C HIS A 281 16.53 -30.82 -2.61
N PHE A 282 16.36 -29.51 -2.44
CA PHE A 282 16.08 -28.89 -1.14
C PHE A 282 14.89 -29.51 -0.39
N PHE A 283 13.83 -29.87 -1.14
CA PHE A 283 12.60 -30.40 -0.53
C PHE A 283 12.51 -31.95 -0.60
N GLU A 284 13.55 -32.61 -1.04
CA GLU A 284 13.58 -34.07 -1.02
C GLU A 284 13.87 -34.58 0.39
N ARG A 285 13.17 -35.65 0.80
CA ARG A 285 13.32 -36.22 2.15
C ARG A 285 14.63 -36.99 2.34
N HIS A 286 15.26 -37.42 1.25
CA HIS A 286 16.49 -38.23 1.29
C HIS A 286 17.69 -37.36 0.96
N ALA A 287 18.73 -37.49 1.77
CA ALA A 287 20.02 -36.85 1.49
C ALA A 287 20.56 -37.31 0.13
N ARG A 288 21.02 -36.38 -0.67
CA ARG A 288 21.70 -36.65 -1.94
C ARG A 288 23.20 -36.43 -1.77
N PRO A 289 24.04 -37.32 -2.30
CA PRO A 289 25.47 -37.11 -2.32
C PRO A 289 25.79 -35.84 -3.12
N ARG A 290 26.83 -35.13 -2.67
CA ARG A 290 27.30 -33.93 -3.37
C ARG A 290 27.88 -34.35 -4.72
N PRO A 291 27.51 -33.68 -5.84
CA PRO A 291 28.05 -34.04 -7.15
C PRO A 291 29.54 -33.72 -7.26
N GLU A 292 30.28 -34.62 -7.89
CA GLU A 292 31.68 -34.40 -8.27
C GLU A 292 31.77 -33.75 -9.65
N ASP A 293 31.34 -32.47 -9.74
CA ASP A 293 31.24 -31.74 -11.00
C ASP A 293 32.37 -30.72 -11.21
N GLY A 294 33.42 -30.79 -10.38
CA GLY A 294 34.59 -29.90 -10.45
C GLY A 294 34.33 -28.45 -10.00
N ARG A 295 33.09 -28.09 -9.61
CA ARG A 295 32.76 -26.78 -9.09
C ARG A 295 33.21 -26.63 -7.63
N ALA A 296 33.40 -25.37 -7.19
CA ALA A 296 33.72 -25.07 -5.81
C ALA A 296 32.63 -25.62 -4.86
N LYS A 297 33.05 -26.19 -3.72
CA LYS A 297 32.16 -26.86 -2.76
C LYS A 297 31.57 -25.91 -1.71
N GLU A 298 32.16 -24.75 -1.50
CA GLU A 298 31.78 -23.80 -0.46
C GLU A 298 30.92 -22.69 -1.04
N GLY A 299 29.60 -22.84 -0.99
CA GLY A 299 28.65 -21.82 -1.49
C GLY A 299 27.45 -21.64 -0.58
N LEU A 300 27.34 -22.43 0.49
CA LEU A 300 26.22 -22.39 1.41
C LEU A 300 26.72 -22.35 2.85
N HIS A 301 26.26 -21.35 3.61
CA HIS A 301 26.57 -21.19 5.03
C HIS A 301 25.27 -21.12 5.82
N LEU A 302 25.16 -21.87 6.88
CA LEU A 302 24.08 -21.81 7.85
C LEU A 302 24.61 -21.17 9.13
N ILE A 303 23.99 -20.09 9.54
CA ILE A 303 24.40 -19.31 10.70
C ILE A 303 23.22 -19.24 11.66
N THR A 304 23.47 -19.42 12.96
CA THR A 304 22.49 -19.25 14.04
C THR A 304 22.92 -18.10 14.93
N ALA A 305 21.98 -17.29 15.37
CA ALA A 305 22.20 -16.19 16.29
C ALA A 305 21.22 -16.29 17.48
N GLU A 306 21.59 -15.74 18.63
CA GLU A 306 20.75 -15.80 19.84
C GLU A 306 19.59 -14.78 19.80
N SER A 307 19.73 -13.72 19.00
CA SER A 307 18.73 -12.67 18.90
C SER A 307 18.70 -12.06 17.49
N PRO A 308 17.58 -11.42 17.08
CA PRO A 308 17.50 -10.69 15.81
C PRO A 308 18.56 -9.59 15.67
N LYS A 309 18.95 -8.95 16.79
CA LYS A 309 20.02 -7.93 16.78
C LYS A 309 21.38 -8.54 16.43
N GLU A 310 21.73 -9.67 17.04
CA GLU A 310 22.96 -10.38 16.75
C GLU A 310 22.99 -10.97 15.35
N GLU A 311 21.84 -11.49 14.88
CA GLU A 311 21.67 -11.94 13.51
C GLU A 311 22.03 -10.83 12.51
N VAL A 312 21.45 -9.64 12.68
CA VAL A 312 21.70 -8.48 11.82
C VAL A 312 23.15 -7.99 11.90
N ASP A 313 23.74 -7.99 13.10
CA ASP A 313 25.12 -7.59 13.30
C ASP A 313 26.10 -8.58 12.62
N LEU A 314 25.81 -9.88 12.72
CA LEU A 314 26.57 -10.92 12.05
C LEU A 314 26.46 -10.82 10.52
N ILE A 315 25.27 -10.55 10.00
CA ILE A 315 25.06 -10.29 8.57
C ILE A 315 25.90 -9.08 8.13
N SER A 316 25.88 -7.98 8.90
CA SER A 316 26.64 -6.76 8.57
C SER A 316 28.15 -7.01 8.54
N ARG A 317 28.67 -7.76 9.52
CA ARG A 317 30.07 -8.19 9.53
C ARG A 317 30.40 -9.09 8.34
N THR A 318 29.52 -10.02 8.02
CA THR A 318 29.69 -10.91 6.86
C THR A 318 29.74 -10.13 5.56
N ILE A 319 28.81 -9.17 5.35
CA ILE A 319 28.81 -8.29 4.18
C ILE A 319 30.12 -7.53 4.07
N THR A 320 30.58 -6.93 5.18
CA THR A 320 31.84 -6.18 5.22
C THR A 320 33.03 -7.04 4.84
N SER A 321 33.11 -8.28 5.37
CA SER A 321 34.16 -9.24 5.01
C SER A 321 34.09 -9.66 3.53
N LEU A 322 32.89 -9.93 3.00
CA LEU A 322 32.70 -10.29 1.59
C LEU A 322 33.17 -9.17 0.65
N VAL A 323 32.90 -7.91 1.00
CA VAL A 323 33.33 -6.78 0.18
C VAL A 323 34.83 -6.54 0.30
N ARG A 324 35.37 -6.51 1.54
CA ARG A 324 36.79 -6.24 1.80
C ARG A 324 37.71 -7.38 1.36
N ASP A 325 37.35 -8.63 1.70
CA ASP A 325 38.28 -9.78 1.58
C ASP A 325 38.03 -10.59 0.30
N LYS A 326 36.79 -10.58 -0.23
CA LYS A 326 36.43 -11.33 -1.46
C LYS A 326 36.20 -10.42 -2.68
N GLY A 327 36.29 -9.10 -2.52
CA GLY A 327 36.17 -8.14 -3.63
C GLY A 327 34.76 -8.02 -4.23
N LEU A 328 33.70 -8.47 -3.51
CA LEU A 328 32.33 -8.26 -3.92
C LEU A 328 31.95 -6.77 -3.79
N ARG A 329 30.99 -6.33 -4.57
CA ARG A 329 30.44 -4.97 -4.42
C ARG A 329 29.14 -5.04 -3.62
N TYR A 330 28.83 -4.02 -2.83
CA TYR A 330 27.58 -3.95 -2.08
C TYR A 330 26.34 -4.21 -2.95
N ARG A 331 26.32 -3.70 -4.18
CA ARG A 331 25.23 -3.93 -5.14
C ARG A 331 25.07 -5.37 -5.63
N ASP A 332 26.04 -6.23 -5.38
CA ASP A 332 25.99 -7.64 -5.75
C ASP A 332 25.43 -8.51 -4.61
N ILE A 333 25.10 -7.90 -3.45
CA ILE A 333 24.63 -8.57 -2.25
C ILE A 333 23.17 -8.21 -1.99
N LEU A 334 22.33 -9.23 -1.80
CA LEU A 334 20.91 -9.08 -1.47
C LEU A 334 20.62 -9.74 -0.12
N VAL A 335 19.93 -9.02 0.75
CA VAL A 335 19.38 -9.55 2.01
C VAL A 335 17.87 -9.72 1.84
N LEU A 336 17.37 -10.91 2.13
CA LEU A 336 15.95 -11.23 2.03
C LEU A 336 15.40 -11.56 3.42
N SER A 337 14.27 -10.95 3.79
CA SER A 337 13.50 -11.25 4.99
C SER A 337 12.04 -11.54 4.65
N ARG A 338 11.40 -12.47 5.37
CA ARG A 338 9.95 -12.70 5.25
C ARG A 338 9.12 -11.64 5.98
N THR A 339 9.71 -11.04 7.01
CA THR A 339 9.06 -10.03 7.87
C THR A 339 9.99 -8.83 7.98
N PRO A 340 10.14 -8.05 6.87
CA PRO A 340 11.06 -6.92 6.86
C PRO A 340 10.73 -5.89 7.95
N GLU A 341 9.47 -5.76 8.35
CA GLU A 341 9.00 -4.83 9.38
C GLU A 341 9.67 -5.04 10.75
N ASN A 342 10.04 -6.29 11.06
CA ASN A 342 10.70 -6.63 12.31
C ASN A 342 12.22 -6.38 12.29
N TYR A 343 12.79 -6.19 11.11
CA TYR A 343 14.23 -6.13 10.90
C TYR A 343 14.74 -4.80 10.37
N SER A 344 13.90 -3.99 9.72
CA SER A 344 14.37 -2.80 8.98
C SER A 344 15.07 -1.78 9.86
N ASP A 345 14.57 -1.50 11.06
CA ASP A 345 15.23 -0.62 12.04
C ASP A 345 16.59 -1.18 12.49
N LEU A 346 16.68 -2.52 12.67
CA LEU A 346 17.93 -3.16 13.07
C LEU A 346 18.96 -3.07 11.94
N PHE A 347 18.54 -3.33 10.69
CA PHE A 347 19.42 -3.20 9.52
C PHE A 347 19.85 -1.76 9.32
N THR A 348 18.94 -0.79 9.40
CA THR A 348 19.27 0.63 9.24
C THR A 348 20.37 1.05 10.21
N ARG A 349 20.22 0.72 11.49
CA ARG A 349 21.23 1.05 12.53
C ARG A 349 22.55 0.31 12.34
N SER A 350 22.49 -0.98 12.09
CA SER A 350 23.69 -1.80 11.93
C SER A 350 24.47 -1.40 10.67
N PHE A 351 23.77 -1.22 9.54
CA PHE A 351 24.41 -0.82 8.29
C PHE A 351 25.04 0.58 8.39
N ALA A 352 24.38 1.52 9.08
CA ALA A 352 24.98 2.81 9.37
C ALA A 352 26.25 2.68 10.21
N THR A 353 26.27 1.80 11.23
CA THR A 353 27.43 1.55 12.07
C THR A 353 28.62 0.97 11.29
N TYR A 354 28.34 0.06 10.35
CA TYR A 354 29.37 -0.58 9.52
C TYR A 354 29.68 0.18 8.21
N GLY A 355 29.04 1.32 7.97
CA GLY A 355 29.21 2.10 6.73
C GLY A 355 28.76 1.36 5.47
N ILE A 356 27.76 0.49 5.58
CA ILE A 356 27.23 -0.30 4.46
C ILE A 356 26.16 0.54 3.73
N PRO A 357 26.39 0.95 2.47
CA PRO A 357 25.37 1.60 1.66
C PRO A 357 24.27 0.58 1.32
N SER A 358 23.03 0.92 1.65
CA SER A 358 21.91 0.01 1.49
C SER A 358 20.66 0.73 1.02
N PHE A 359 19.78 -0.01 0.35
CA PHE A 359 18.41 0.37 0.06
C PHE A 359 17.48 -0.66 0.70
N ILE A 360 16.58 -0.20 1.56
CA ILE A 360 15.57 -1.04 2.21
C ILE A 360 14.23 -0.66 1.60
N ASP A 361 13.59 -1.61 0.90
CA ASP A 361 12.27 -1.42 0.29
C ASP A 361 11.18 -1.59 1.34
N GLU A 362 10.92 -0.52 2.07
CA GLU A 362 9.91 -0.47 3.13
C GLU A 362 8.96 0.68 2.95
N LYS A 363 7.68 0.42 3.22
CA LYS A 363 6.65 1.45 3.30
C LYS A 363 6.58 1.95 4.74
N HIS A 364 7.02 3.17 4.98
CA HIS A 364 6.87 3.78 6.29
C HIS A 364 5.41 4.19 6.53
N PRO A 365 4.78 3.70 7.63
CA PRO A 365 3.44 4.13 8.00
C PRO A 365 3.46 5.62 8.37
N MET A 366 2.50 6.38 7.85
CA MET A 366 2.40 7.82 8.08
C MET A 366 1.64 8.20 9.34
N ASN A 367 1.16 7.24 10.12
CA ASN A 367 0.28 7.47 11.29
C ASN A 367 0.88 8.42 12.32
N ASN A 368 2.20 8.40 12.49
CA ASN A 368 2.91 9.24 13.44
C ASN A 368 3.45 10.54 12.80
N HIS A 369 3.14 10.81 11.54
CA HIS A 369 3.57 12.05 10.90
C HIS A 369 2.80 13.24 11.49
N PRO A 370 3.47 14.37 11.84
CA PRO A 370 2.82 15.53 12.48
C PRO A 370 1.57 16.03 11.75
N LEU A 371 1.56 16.06 10.42
CA LEU A 371 0.38 16.46 9.64
C LEU A 371 -0.79 15.49 9.83
N VAL A 372 -0.55 14.18 9.82
CA VAL A 372 -1.58 13.16 10.03
C VAL A 372 -2.13 13.26 11.45
N MET A 373 -1.24 13.47 12.43
CA MET A 373 -1.65 13.68 13.83
C MET A 373 -2.47 14.97 13.98
N LEU A 374 -2.01 16.10 13.41
CA LEU A 374 -2.77 17.35 13.41
C LEU A 374 -4.17 17.15 12.84
N THR A 375 -4.27 16.58 11.64
CA THR A 375 -5.55 16.34 10.96
C THR A 375 -6.46 15.44 11.80
N SER A 376 -5.92 14.32 12.32
CA SER A 376 -6.69 13.37 13.14
C SER A 376 -7.21 13.99 14.42
N PHE A 377 -6.37 14.75 15.17
CA PHE A 377 -6.80 15.38 16.42
C PHE A 377 -7.74 16.55 16.16
N LEU A 378 -7.56 17.28 15.06
CA LEU A 378 -8.45 18.34 14.65
C LEU A 378 -9.85 17.79 14.33
N LEU A 379 -9.93 16.71 13.56
CA LEU A 379 -11.20 16.03 13.27
C LEU A 379 -11.87 15.50 14.54
N GLN A 380 -11.11 14.90 15.46
CA GLN A 380 -11.63 14.46 16.76
C GLN A 380 -12.16 15.63 17.60
N PHE A 381 -11.50 16.77 17.58
CA PHE A 381 -11.94 17.99 18.24
C PHE A 381 -13.26 18.48 17.63
N LEU A 382 -13.32 18.61 16.31
CA LEU A 382 -14.48 19.13 15.57
C LEU A 382 -15.70 18.22 15.67
N ALA A 383 -15.53 16.90 15.60
CA ALA A 383 -16.63 15.93 15.76
C ALA A 383 -17.26 16.06 17.15
N LYS A 384 -16.43 16.14 18.22
CA LYS A 384 -16.94 16.31 19.59
C LYS A 384 -17.66 17.65 19.79
N GLU A 385 -17.14 18.76 19.18
CA GLU A 385 -17.78 20.08 19.25
C GLU A 385 -19.12 20.13 18.54
N THR A 386 -19.31 19.33 17.51
CA THR A 386 -20.61 19.22 16.82
C THR A 386 -21.64 18.50 17.67
N GLY A 387 -21.25 17.43 18.36
CA GLY A 387 -22.15 16.66 19.22
C GLY A 387 -22.55 17.39 20.51
N ARG A 388 -21.62 18.07 21.16
CA ARG A 388 -21.85 18.82 22.41
C ARG A 388 -20.86 19.97 22.50
N ARG A 389 -21.37 21.18 22.66
CA ARG A 389 -20.56 22.41 22.85
C ARG A 389 -19.52 22.22 23.96
N ASN A 390 -18.29 22.62 23.70
CA ASN A 390 -17.11 22.50 24.55
C ASN A 390 -16.63 21.05 24.80
N ALA A 391 -17.20 20.03 24.15
CA ALA A 391 -16.76 18.65 24.32
C ALA A 391 -15.41 18.35 23.65
N GLY A 392 -15.04 19.11 22.61
CA GLY A 392 -13.73 19.03 21.95
C GLY A 392 -12.57 19.59 22.80
N TRP A 393 -12.87 20.53 23.70
CA TRP A 393 -11.88 21.24 24.53
C TRP A 393 -11.26 20.37 25.63
N GLN A 394 -11.15 19.07 25.37
CA GLN A 394 -10.46 18.14 26.27
C GLN A 394 -8.94 18.37 26.19
N ARG A 395 -8.30 18.50 27.34
CA ARG A 395 -6.87 18.71 27.47
C ARG A 395 -6.04 17.80 26.54
N LEU A 396 -6.31 16.49 26.59
CA LEU A 396 -5.52 15.52 25.82
C LEU A 396 -5.62 15.75 24.31
N THR A 397 -6.80 16.07 23.79
CA THR A 397 -7.02 16.35 22.35
C THR A 397 -6.31 17.65 21.94
N LEU A 398 -6.49 18.73 22.73
CA LEU A 398 -5.91 20.05 22.43
C LEU A 398 -4.37 20.04 22.45
N PHE A 399 -3.77 19.47 23.51
CA PHE A 399 -2.30 19.50 23.59
C PHE A 399 -1.63 18.53 22.62
N ARG A 400 -2.26 17.43 22.26
CA ARG A 400 -1.79 16.60 21.13
C ARG A 400 -1.82 17.35 19.80
N LEU A 401 -2.86 18.15 19.56
CA LEU A 401 -2.97 18.99 18.38
C LEU A 401 -1.89 20.08 18.37
N LEU A 402 -1.71 20.81 19.47
CA LEU A 402 -0.71 21.86 19.58
C LEU A 402 0.73 21.33 19.45
N LYS A 403 1.04 20.19 20.05
CA LYS A 403 2.37 19.56 20.04
C LYS A 403 2.81 18.98 18.68
N THR A 404 2.00 19.13 17.65
CA THR A 404 2.40 18.75 16.27
C THR A 404 3.42 19.70 15.64
N SER A 405 3.66 20.86 16.26
CA SER A 405 4.53 21.95 15.77
C SER A 405 4.12 22.50 14.39
N LEU A 406 2.89 22.25 13.95
CA LEU A 406 2.33 22.74 12.68
C LEU A 406 1.43 23.97 12.85
N LEU A 407 1.26 24.46 14.08
CA LEU A 407 0.56 25.69 14.40
C LEU A 407 1.59 26.74 14.84
N PRO A 408 2.09 27.57 13.92
CA PRO A 408 3.25 28.45 14.15
C PRO A 408 2.99 29.57 15.16
N GLU A 409 1.74 29.83 15.49
CA GLU A 409 1.37 30.85 16.48
C GLU A 409 1.79 30.50 17.91
N PHE A 410 2.12 29.23 18.19
CA PHE A 410 2.48 28.76 19.51
C PHE A 410 3.89 28.17 19.51
N SER A 411 4.75 28.70 20.34
CA SER A 411 6.05 28.07 20.62
C SER A 411 5.90 26.86 21.55
N GLN A 412 6.86 25.95 21.50
CA GLN A 412 6.85 24.76 22.37
C GLN A 412 6.82 25.14 23.86
N GLU A 413 7.55 26.20 24.24
CA GLU A 413 7.55 26.68 25.64
C GLU A 413 6.17 27.18 26.08
N GLU A 414 5.46 27.93 25.22
CA GLU A 414 4.10 28.40 25.51
C GLU A 414 3.14 27.22 25.67
N ILE A 415 3.23 26.22 24.81
CA ILE A 415 2.40 25.02 24.85
C ILE A 415 2.64 24.26 26.17
N ASP A 416 3.89 24.03 26.55
CA ASP A 416 4.24 23.28 27.74
C ASP A 416 3.82 24.03 29.03
N ARG A 417 4.00 25.34 29.05
CA ARG A 417 3.55 26.19 30.18
C ARG A 417 2.04 26.24 30.30
N LEU A 418 1.32 26.36 29.17
CA LEU A 418 -0.12 26.33 29.11
C LEU A 418 -0.66 24.96 29.59
N GLU A 419 -0.06 23.84 29.14
CA GLU A 419 -0.45 22.51 29.60
C GLU A 419 -0.24 22.33 31.09
N ASN A 420 0.90 22.75 31.63
CA ASN A 420 1.20 22.67 33.05
C ASN A 420 0.21 23.50 33.88
N TYR A 421 -0.17 24.68 33.41
CA TYR A 421 -1.18 25.50 34.05
C TYR A 421 -2.55 24.82 34.06
N VAL A 422 -3.01 24.31 32.91
CA VAL A 422 -4.28 23.58 32.76
C VAL A 422 -4.32 22.34 33.67
N LEU A 423 -3.21 21.62 33.78
CA LEU A 423 -3.06 20.47 34.67
C LEU A 423 -3.13 20.89 36.16
N SER A 424 -2.33 21.85 36.57
CA SER A 424 -2.21 22.29 37.95
C SER A 424 -3.53 22.88 38.49
N ARG A 425 -4.26 23.59 37.64
CA ARG A 425 -5.55 24.21 37.97
C ARG A 425 -6.75 23.33 37.66
N ARG A 426 -6.54 22.14 37.07
CA ARG A 426 -7.62 21.19 36.71
C ARG A 426 -8.69 21.84 35.84
N ILE A 427 -8.26 22.67 34.87
CA ILE A 427 -9.16 23.38 33.96
C ILE A 427 -10.01 22.35 33.19
N ARG A 428 -11.30 22.58 33.19
CA ARG A 428 -12.29 21.71 32.52
C ARG A 428 -12.68 22.26 31.13
N PRO A 429 -13.23 21.43 30.25
CA PRO A 429 -13.57 21.83 28.87
C PRO A 429 -14.40 23.11 28.74
N TRP A 430 -15.38 23.33 29.62
CA TRP A 430 -16.26 24.51 29.56
C TRP A 430 -15.60 25.80 30.08
N GLN A 431 -14.49 25.71 30.81
CA GLN A 431 -13.77 26.85 31.35
C GLN A 431 -12.82 27.50 30.33
N TRP A 432 -12.65 26.93 29.16
CA TRP A 432 -11.77 27.51 28.15
C TRP A 432 -12.26 28.88 27.63
N HIS A 433 -13.57 29.15 27.71
CA HIS A 433 -14.17 30.43 27.29
C HIS A 433 -14.30 31.43 28.44
N ASP A 434 -13.99 31.02 29.67
CA ASP A 434 -14.02 31.88 30.83
C ASP A 434 -12.63 32.51 31.05
N SER A 435 -12.58 33.67 31.70
CA SER A 435 -11.30 34.22 32.17
C SER A 435 -10.79 33.40 33.36
N TRP A 436 -9.55 32.93 33.30
CA TRP A 436 -8.97 32.12 34.38
C TRP A 436 -8.45 32.99 35.53
N GLU A 437 -9.35 33.70 36.13
CA GLU A 437 -9.04 34.59 37.28
C GLU A 437 -9.26 33.91 38.64
N GLN A 438 -9.98 32.79 38.69
CA GLN A 438 -10.32 32.11 39.90
C GLN A 438 -9.10 31.52 40.62
N ARG A 439 -9.02 31.77 41.91
CA ARG A 439 -8.07 31.15 42.83
C ARG A 439 -8.64 29.81 43.30
N SER A 440 -7.87 28.75 43.28
CA SER A 440 -8.23 27.56 44.06
C SER A 440 -7.86 27.79 45.50
N CYS A 441 -8.87 28.03 46.36
CA CYS A 441 -8.67 27.93 47.79
C CYS A 441 -8.62 26.48 48.18
N ARG A 442 -7.63 26.02 48.92
CA ARG A 442 -7.58 24.67 49.49
C ARG A 442 -8.53 24.52 50.66
N ASP A 443 -8.79 25.59 51.39
CA ASP A 443 -9.73 25.63 52.51
C ASP A 443 -10.78 26.71 52.27
N LEU A 444 -12.02 26.42 52.62
CA LEU A 444 -13.18 27.27 52.37
C LEU A 444 -13.23 28.53 53.24
N ASP A 445 -12.42 28.59 54.29
CA ASP A 445 -12.42 29.68 55.31
C ASP A 445 -11.22 30.61 55.23
N GLU A 446 -10.25 30.38 54.39
CA GLU A 446 -9.06 31.28 54.26
C GLU A 446 -9.17 32.18 53.03
N THR A 447 -9.02 33.50 53.26
CA THR A 447 -8.77 34.46 52.19
C THR A 447 -7.38 34.16 51.59
N PRO A 448 -7.28 33.78 50.33
CA PRO A 448 -5.99 33.46 49.75
C PRO A 448 -5.06 34.67 49.75
N PRO A 449 -3.76 34.47 50.05
CA PRO A 449 -2.81 35.58 50.06
C PRO A 449 -2.79 36.30 48.71
N PRO A 450 -2.44 37.58 48.64
CA PRO A 450 -2.30 38.31 47.38
C PRO A 450 -1.29 37.61 46.47
N LEU A 451 -1.63 37.52 45.19
CA LEU A 451 -0.74 36.93 44.19
C LEU A 451 0.55 37.76 44.07
N SER A 452 1.67 37.11 43.96
CA SER A 452 2.94 37.77 43.64
C SER A 452 2.86 38.39 42.21
N GLU A 453 3.71 39.38 41.93
CA GLU A 453 3.79 39.97 40.60
C GLU A 453 4.12 38.95 39.52
N ALA A 454 4.93 37.93 39.85
CA ALA A 454 5.28 36.84 38.96
C ALA A 454 4.06 35.97 38.61
N GLU A 455 3.23 35.66 39.60
CA GLU A 455 2.00 34.88 39.38
C GLU A 455 0.93 35.67 38.61
N LEU A 456 0.86 36.98 38.82
CA LEU A 456 -0.02 37.86 38.04
C LEU A 456 0.44 37.94 36.58
N ALA A 457 1.75 38.05 36.34
CA ALA A 457 2.34 38.06 35.01
C ALA A 457 2.08 36.73 34.28
N GLU A 458 2.30 35.60 34.97
CA GLU A 458 2.03 34.28 34.43
C GLU A 458 0.55 34.10 34.06
N ARG A 459 -0.35 34.50 34.93
CA ARG A 459 -1.80 34.44 34.70
C ARG A 459 -2.23 35.26 33.48
N ARG A 460 -1.65 36.44 33.26
CA ARG A 460 -1.90 37.27 32.07
C ARG A 460 -1.46 36.53 30.80
N ARG A 461 -0.24 35.99 30.78
CA ARG A 461 0.28 35.24 29.63
C ARG A 461 -0.59 34.04 29.29
N VAL A 462 -0.94 33.25 30.30
CA VAL A 462 -1.78 32.06 30.09
C VAL A 462 -3.18 32.43 29.54
N ASN A 463 -3.77 33.55 30.03
CA ASN A 463 -5.05 34.05 29.47
C ASN A 463 -4.87 34.58 28.04
N GLU A 464 -3.74 35.19 27.68
CA GLU A 464 -3.44 35.54 26.28
C GLU A 464 -3.37 34.32 25.40
N TRP A 465 -2.64 33.28 25.80
CA TRP A 465 -2.52 32.04 25.05
C TRP A 465 -3.88 31.33 24.92
N ARG A 466 -4.66 31.28 26.00
CA ARG A 466 -6.03 30.78 25.99
C ARG A 466 -6.89 31.53 24.98
N THR A 467 -6.87 32.87 25.02
CA THR A 467 -7.66 33.70 24.09
C THR A 467 -7.23 33.49 22.65
N ARG A 468 -5.91 33.43 22.40
CA ARG A 468 -5.36 33.14 21.06
C ARG A 468 -5.85 31.78 20.55
N LEU A 469 -5.84 30.75 21.41
CA LEU A 469 -6.30 29.41 21.05
C LEU A 469 -7.81 29.36 20.79
N THR A 470 -8.64 30.02 21.62
CA THR A 470 -10.09 30.08 21.37
C THR A 470 -10.37 30.88 20.09
N SER A 471 -9.69 31.99 19.83
CA SER A 471 -9.84 32.75 18.59
C SER A 471 -9.43 31.96 17.33
N LEU A 472 -8.53 30.99 17.46
CA LEU A 472 -8.14 30.12 16.36
C LEU A 472 -9.17 29.01 16.10
N LEU A 473 -9.67 28.34 17.15
CA LEU A 473 -10.49 27.15 17.01
C LEU A 473 -11.99 27.39 16.98
N ASP A 474 -12.50 28.47 17.60
CA ASP A 474 -13.94 28.75 17.64
C ASP A 474 -14.53 29.05 16.24
N PRO A 475 -13.92 29.90 15.39
CA PRO A 475 -14.44 30.13 14.03
C PRO A 475 -14.43 28.86 13.18
N LEU A 476 -13.40 28.01 13.36
CA LEU A 476 -13.32 26.72 12.70
C LEU A 476 -14.44 25.77 13.14
N SER A 477 -14.70 25.71 14.45
CA SER A 477 -15.78 24.89 15.03
C SER A 477 -17.17 25.34 14.55
N GLU A 478 -17.37 26.64 14.42
CA GLU A 478 -18.63 27.22 13.95
C GLU A 478 -18.85 26.94 12.46
N ALA A 479 -17.83 27.14 11.64
CA ALA A 479 -17.86 26.78 10.22
C ALA A 479 -18.12 25.28 10.04
N TRP A 480 -17.44 24.43 10.82
CA TRP A 480 -17.60 22.98 10.77
C TRP A 480 -19.01 22.53 11.16
N ARG A 481 -19.60 23.16 12.15
CA ARG A 481 -20.97 22.86 12.62
C ARG A 481 -22.01 23.26 11.59
N SER A 482 -21.79 24.35 10.86
CA SER A 482 -22.69 24.83 9.80
C SER A 482 -22.53 24.05 8.48
N ALA A 483 -21.48 23.31 8.31
CA ALA A 483 -21.23 22.53 7.09
C ALA A 483 -22.22 21.36 6.98
N VAL A 484 -22.81 21.20 5.79
CA VAL A 484 -23.79 20.14 5.52
C VAL A 484 -23.15 19.02 4.69
N SER A 485 -22.36 19.36 3.68
CA SER A 485 -21.80 18.38 2.75
C SER A 485 -20.36 17.97 3.09
N ALA A 486 -19.93 16.83 2.56
CA ALA A 486 -18.54 16.39 2.64
C ALA A 486 -17.57 17.40 1.99
N LYS A 487 -17.98 18.02 0.89
CA LYS A 487 -17.23 19.06 0.18
C LYS A 487 -17.00 20.29 1.04
N ASP A 488 -18.03 20.74 1.77
CA ASP A 488 -17.90 21.89 2.66
C ASP A 488 -16.88 21.60 3.78
N ARG A 489 -16.96 20.41 4.38
CA ARG A 489 -16.03 19.98 5.44
C ARG A 489 -14.59 19.87 4.93
N ALA A 490 -14.39 19.23 3.79
CA ALA A 490 -13.07 19.14 3.15
C ALA A 490 -12.49 20.54 2.85
N ALA A 491 -13.33 21.46 2.33
CA ALA A 491 -12.91 22.83 2.05
C ALA A 491 -12.57 23.63 3.32
N ILE A 492 -13.31 23.46 4.40
CA ILE A 492 -13.02 24.09 5.70
C ILE A 492 -11.68 23.59 6.24
N LEU A 493 -11.45 22.29 6.26
CA LEU A 493 -10.20 21.69 6.73
C LEU A 493 -9.01 22.17 5.88
N TYR A 494 -9.15 22.15 4.56
CA TYR A 494 -8.11 22.63 3.64
C TYR A 494 -7.75 24.10 3.87
N ARG A 495 -8.76 24.99 3.99
CA ARG A 495 -8.55 26.42 4.24
C ARG A 495 -7.86 26.65 5.57
N PHE A 496 -8.23 25.93 6.61
CA PHE A 496 -7.56 26.01 7.90
C PHE A 496 -6.07 25.61 7.81
N LEU A 497 -5.76 24.49 7.14
CA LEU A 497 -4.36 24.08 6.95
C LEU A 497 -3.55 25.09 6.14
N LEU A 498 -4.19 25.82 5.21
CA LEU A 498 -3.53 26.90 4.47
C LEU A 498 -3.35 28.16 5.31
N SER A 499 -4.36 28.59 6.09
CA SER A 499 -4.24 29.78 6.96
C SER A 499 -3.14 29.62 7.98
N GLU A 500 -2.97 28.41 8.51
CA GLU A 500 -1.88 28.06 9.44
C GLU A 500 -0.52 27.82 8.75
N LYS A 501 -0.42 28.08 7.45
CA LYS A 501 0.82 27.95 6.66
C LYS A 501 1.47 26.56 6.74
N VAL A 502 0.66 25.52 6.98
CA VAL A 502 1.16 24.15 7.12
C VAL A 502 2.04 23.69 5.93
N PRO A 503 1.66 23.95 4.64
CA PRO A 503 2.51 23.58 3.52
C PRO A 503 3.90 24.26 3.55
N HIS A 504 3.97 25.49 4.01
CA HIS A 504 5.24 26.24 4.14
C HIS A 504 6.14 25.60 5.20
N THR A 505 5.57 25.27 6.37
CA THR A 505 6.29 24.59 7.45
C THR A 505 6.82 23.23 7.00
N LEU A 506 5.99 22.44 6.30
CA LEU A 506 6.39 21.13 5.75
C LEU A 506 7.49 21.27 4.69
N SER A 507 7.44 22.30 3.85
CA SER A 507 8.50 22.60 2.87
C SER A 507 9.84 22.92 3.56
N ALA A 508 9.82 23.73 4.61
CA ALA A 508 11.03 24.04 5.38
C ALA A 508 11.62 22.78 6.06
N TRP A 509 10.76 21.89 6.56
CA TRP A 509 11.22 20.60 7.10
C TRP A 509 11.83 19.70 6.02
N ASP A 510 11.26 19.69 4.81
CA ASP A 510 11.80 18.93 3.70
C ASP A 510 13.15 19.44 3.21
N GLU A 511 13.41 20.74 3.26
CA GLU A 511 14.74 21.30 2.97
C GLU A 511 15.78 20.74 3.93
N THR A 512 15.49 20.76 5.24
CA THR A 512 16.36 20.19 6.27
C THR A 512 16.51 18.66 6.14
N ALA A 513 15.45 17.96 5.79
CA ALA A 513 15.48 16.52 5.56
C ALA A 513 16.30 16.16 4.32
N PHE A 514 16.12 16.92 3.23
CA PHE A 514 16.82 16.71 1.96
C PHE A 514 18.33 16.85 2.08
N GLU A 515 18.81 17.84 2.85
CA GLU A 515 20.24 18.02 3.14
C GLU A 515 20.85 16.78 3.82
N LYS A 516 20.06 16.08 4.64
CA LYS A 516 20.52 14.90 5.41
C LYS A 516 20.35 13.58 4.68
N THR A 517 19.28 13.43 3.93
CA THR A 517 18.85 12.11 3.41
C THR A 517 18.64 12.10 1.90
N GLY A 518 18.62 13.24 1.22
CA GLY A 518 18.24 13.37 -0.19
C GLY A 518 16.75 13.13 -0.47
N LEU A 519 15.90 13.04 0.56
CA LEU A 519 14.46 12.75 0.44
C LEU A 519 13.62 13.93 0.94
N ARG A 520 12.41 14.05 0.40
CA ARG A 520 11.41 15.05 0.79
C ARG A 520 10.12 14.34 1.26
N PRO A 521 10.13 13.75 2.46
CA PRO A 521 9.01 12.92 2.94
C PRO A 521 7.76 13.75 3.30
N HIS A 522 7.92 14.98 3.79
CA HIS A 522 6.81 15.77 4.32
C HIS A 522 5.86 16.25 3.23
N LEU A 523 6.37 16.66 2.07
CA LEU A 523 5.54 17.02 0.91
C LEU A 523 4.82 15.83 0.29
N GLN A 524 5.38 14.62 0.43
CA GLN A 524 4.66 13.41 0.00
C GLN A 524 3.43 13.16 0.89
N VAL A 525 3.57 13.35 2.21
CA VAL A 525 2.44 13.22 3.14
C VAL A 525 1.40 14.31 2.88
N TRP A 526 1.82 15.55 2.60
CA TRP A 526 0.90 16.63 2.20
C TRP A 526 0.08 16.24 0.97
N LYS A 527 0.74 15.77 -0.10
CA LYS A 527 0.05 15.32 -1.31
C LYS A 527 -0.93 14.17 -1.03
N LYS A 528 -0.58 13.26 -0.12
CA LYS A 528 -1.48 12.16 0.27
C LYS A 528 -2.70 12.67 1.02
N VAL A 529 -2.54 13.59 1.97
CA VAL A 529 -3.68 14.19 2.70
C VAL A 529 -4.60 14.94 1.74
N LEU A 530 -4.05 15.72 0.79
CA LEU A 530 -4.87 16.37 -0.23
C LEU A 530 -5.60 15.35 -1.11
N GLY A 531 -4.91 14.32 -1.56
CA GLY A 531 -5.54 13.25 -2.35
C GLY A 531 -6.67 12.55 -1.61
N LEU A 532 -6.58 12.40 -0.27
CA LEU A 532 -7.69 11.89 0.55
C LEU A 532 -8.89 12.86 0.56
N LEU A 533 -8.65 14.16 0.71
CA LEU A 533 -9.73 15.16 0.67
C LEU A 533 -10.38 15.23 -0.71
N ASP A 534 -9.59 15.22 -1.79
CA ASP A 534 -10.09 15.20 -3.16
C ASP A 534 -10.97 13.98 -3.41
N GLU A 535 -10.58 12.82 -2.89
CA GLU A 535 -11.34 11.59 -3.05
C GLU A 535 -12.65 11.57 -2.25
N ILE A 536 -12.63 12.08 -1.01
CA ILE A 536 -13.87 12.27 -0.24
C ILE A 536 -14.83 13.17 -1.02
N VAL A 537 -14.32 14.25 -1.61
CA VAL A 537 -15.14 15.17 -2.43
C VAL A 537 -15.63 14.49 -3.71
N HIS A 538 -14.80 13.67 -4.35
CA HIS A 538 -15.19 12.95 -5.57
C HIS A 538 -16.31 11.93 -5.32
N VAL A 539 -16.23 11.19 -4.21
CA VAL A 539 -17.18 10.10 -3.90
C VAL A 539 -18.46 10.60 -3.22
N ALA A 540 -18.35 11.57 -2.33
CA ALA A 540 -19.46 12.01 -1.46
C ALA A 540 -19.62 13.53 -1.39
N GLY A 541 -19.02 14.29 -2.30
CA GLY A 541 -18.88 15.75 -2.17
C GLY A 541 -20.16 16.53 -1.94
N ASP A 542 -21.18 16.28 -2.73
CA ASP A 542 -22.45 17.03 -2.67
C ASP A 542 -23.48 16.43 -1.69
N GLU A 543 -23.15 15.32 -1.06
CA GLU A 543 -24.05 14.64 -0.14
C GLU A 543 -23.97 15.20 1.27
N ALA A 544 -25.11 15.16 1.96
CA ALA A 544 -25.17 15.47 3.37
C ALA A 544 -24.41 14.38 4.17
N MET A 545 -23.46 14.82 4.96
CA MET A 545 -22.63 13.94 5.79
C MET A 545 -22.55 14.51 7.19
N THR A 546 -22.65 13.68 8.22
CA THR A 546 -22.47 14.15 9.59
C THR A 546 -21.00 14.45 9.90
N ALA A 547 -20.75 15.15 10.99
CA ALA A 547 -19.37 15.44 11.42
C ALA A 547 -18.64 14.18 11.92
N GLU A 548 -19.38 13.18 12.34
CA GLU A 548 -18.84 11.89 12.81
C GLU A 548 -18.52 10.94 11.65
N ASP A 549 -19.27 11.05 10.55
CA ASP A 549 -19.07 10.20 9.37
C ASP A 549 -17.95 10.70 8.46
N PHE A 550 -17.61 12.01 8.52
CA PHE A 550 -16.48 12.61 7.81
C PHE A 550 -15.15 12.22 8.47
#